data_1f96ccba8c60a96fa1c323f732d1c3a9
#
_entry.id   1f96ccba8c60a96fa1c323f732d1c3a9
#
_cell.length_a   1.000
_cell.length_b   1.000
_cell.length_c   1.000
_cell.angle_alpha   90.00
_cell.angle_beta   90.00
_cell.angle_gamma   90.00
#
_symmetry.space_group_name_H-M   'P 1'
#
loop_
_entity.id
_entity.type
_entity.pdbx_description
1 polymer ?
#
loop_
_entity_poly.entity_id
_entity_poly.type
_entity_poly.pdbx_seq_one_letter_code
_entity_poly.pdbx_strand_id
1 'polypeptide(L)'
;QQTSLEMKGGRKLFGMIQEETAISINLVLLTGEQITVPTEDLKKRSDAKKSGMPASFVYTLSPQDVADVTAWTLTLQGPNEQQTSSKPNQGLSVKHMEVLNGDKRDKVVVSIGNEIFTEYLYANQGKPILYPVIGPYGIPMTRHYPMKEGVPGESGDHHHHQSIHYNHPVSGIDFWHGRGGTHIRNDEIVKAEVVDGKALIVSRNSWMHGDKRILSDTTEISAGNTKGGRFIDYKISIHASEREITFQDSKEGSMSIRTHPALRLQGKVAKGSAINSEGVKGKAVWGKAAKWVNYWGPVDGKTVGIAIFDHPKNPRHPTTWHARDYGLVAANPFGKRYFKAGDGALTLKKGETVTFAYRFFLHENSH
;
A
#
# COMPACT_ATOMS: atom_id res chain seq x y z
N GLN A 1 -21.32 16.31 5.05
CA GLN A 1 -22.54 16.12 4.22
C GLN A 1 -22.95 17.46 3.65
N GLN A 2 -23.34 17.52 2.37
CA GLN A 2 -23.74 18.75 1.72
C GLN A 2 -25.16 19.14 2.16
N THR A 3 -25.33 20.39 2.50
CA THR A 3 -26.61 20.92 3.04
C THR A 3 -27.09 22.09 2.20
N SER A 4 -28.37 22.18 2.00
CA SER A 4 -29.08 23.34 1.42
C SER A 4 -29.77 24.13 2.54
N LEU A 5 -29.42 25.39 2.66
CA LEU A 5 -30.05 26.35 3.58
C LEU A 5 -30.93 27.34 2.78
N GLU A 6 -32.19 27.41 3.10
CA GLU A 6 -33.11 28.42 2.57
C GLU A 6 -33.33 29.50 3.65
N MET A 7 -32.96 30.73 3.32
CA MET A 7 -33.04 31.88 4.22
C MET A 7 -34.44 32.50 4.18
N LYS A 8 -34.89 33.17 5.26
CA LYS A 8 -36.16 33.90 5.34
C LYS A 8 -36.31 34.92 4.22
N GLY A 9 -35.21 35.51 3.74
CA GLY A 9 -35.20 36.40 2.57
C GLY A 9 -35.26 35.70 1.20
N GLY A 10 -35.47 34.37 1.13
CA GLY A 10 -35.59 33.59 -0.11
C GLY A 10 -34.26 33.18 -0.72
N ARG A 11 -33.10 33.63 -0.20
CA ARG A 11 -31.78 33.23 -0.66
C ARG A 11 -31.55 31.75 -0.32
N LYS A 12 -30.98 31.00 -1.26
CA LYS A 12 -30.57 29.60 -1.04
C LYS A 12 -29.08 29.50 -1.08
N LEU A 13 -28.52 28.85 -0.06
CA LEU A 13 -27.10 28.57 0.08
C LEU A 13 -26.88 27.07 0.01
N PHE A 14 -25.84 26.64 -0.72
CA PHE A 14 -25.44 25.24 -0.84
C PHE A 14 -23.99 25.11 -0.42
N GLY A 15 -23.71 24.26 0.55
CA GLY A 15 -22.37 24.10 1.06
C GLY A 15 -22.28 22.97 2.08
N MET A 16 -21.11 22.90 2.72
CA MET A 16 -20.87 22.00 3.86
C MET A 16 -20.86 22.80 5.15
N ILE A 17 -21.60 22.33 6.15
CA ILE A 17 -21.55 22.92 7.49
C ILE A 17 -20.20 22.53 8.11
N GLN A 18 -19.41 23.55 8.45
CA GLN A 18 -18.14 23.39 9.15
C GLN A 18 -18.35 23.41 10.66
N GLU A 19 -19.22 24.29 11.13
CA GLU A 19 -19.54 24.46 12.54
C GLU A 19 -20.99 24.91 12.68
N GLU A 20 -21.68 24.46 13.71
CA GLU A 20 -23.04 24.86 14.04
C GLU A 20 -23.13 25.14 15.54
N THR A 21 -23.62 26.30 15.87
CA THR A 21 -23.90 26.73 17.23
C THR A 21 -25.40 27.03 17.41
N ALA A 22 -25.86 27.32 18.62
CA ALA A 22 -27.25 27.70 18.87
C ALA A 22 -27.68 28.97 18.11
N ILE A 23 -26.74 29.84 17.72
CA ILE A 23 -27.01 31.16 17.14
C ILE A 23 -26.51 31.35 15.71
N SER A 24 -25.62 30.45 15.20
CA SER A 24 -25.04 30.60 13.87
C SER A 24 -24.64 29.27 13.25
N ILE A 25 -24.62 29.24 11.92
CA ILE A 25 -24.13 28.14 11.10
C ILE A 25 -23.01 28.66 10.22
N ASN A 26 -21.78 28.11 10.35
CA ASN A 26 -20.67 28.36 9.44
C ASN A 26 -20.72 27.39 8.27
N LEU A 27 -20.97 27.91 7.08
CA LEU A 27 -21.13 27.17 5.84
C LEU A 27 -19.95 27.44 4.91
N VAL A 28 -19.31 26.40 4.40
CA VAL A 28 -18.33 26.49 3.31
C VAL A 28 -19.07 26.23 2.00
N LEU A 29 -19.17 27.23 1.16
CA LEU A 29 -19.79 27.13 -0.16
C LEU A 29 -18.94 26.27 -1.11
N LEU A 30 -19.54 25.83 -2.20
CA LEU A 30 -18.82 25.07 -3.26
C LEU A 30 -17.69 25.88 -3.92
N THR A 31 -17.71 27.20 -3.79
CA THR A 31 -16.64 28.11 -4.24
C THR A 31 -15.43 28.13 -3.31
N GLY A 32 -15.51 27.50 -2.12
CA GLY A 32 -14.51 27.60 -1.05
C GLY A 32 -14.73 28.80 -0.12
N GLU A 33 -15.68 29.69 -0.41
CA GLU A 33 -16.03 30.83 0.44
C GLU A 33 -16.71 30.35 1.73
N GLN A 34 -16.30 30.92 2.86
CA GLN A 34 -16.91 30.66 4.17
C GLN A 34 -17.92 31.75 4.49
N ILE A 35 -19.13 31.34 4.86
CA ILE A 35 -20.22 32.22 5.21
C ILE A 35 -20.80 31.84 6.59
N THR A 36 -20.91 32.80 7.48
CA THR A 36 -21.61 32.62 8.75
C THR A 36 -23.07 33.06 8.58
N VAL A 37 -23.98 32.16 8.84
CA VAL A 37 -25.43 32.36 8.72
C VAL A 37 -26.07 32.39 10.12
N PRO A 38 -26.74 33.48 10.55
CA PRO A 38 -27.46 33.47 11.80
C PRO A 38 -28.58 32.42 11.76
N THR A 39 -28.74 31.64 12.81
CA THR A 39 -29.77 30.60 12.90
C THR A 39 -31.18 31.18 12.81
N GLU A 40 -31.37 32.41 13.33
CA GLU A 40 -32.63 33.15 13.27
C GLU A 40 -33.07 33.47 11.86
N ASP A 41 -32.15 33.61 10.89
CA ASP A 41 -32.47 33.90 9.49
C ASP A 41 -32.77 32.64 8.66
N LEU A 42 -32.61 31.47 9.26
CA LEU A 42 -32.88 30.22 8.58
C LEU A 42 -34.37 29.94 8.50
N LYS A 43 -34.87 29.71 7.29
CA LYS A 43 -36.26 29.30 7.03
C LYS A 43 -36.41 27.79 6.94
N LYS A 44 -35.46 27.14 6.24
CA LYS A 44 -35.51 25.70 6.02
C LYS A 44 -34.09 25.15 5.79
N ARG A 45 -33.84 24.01 6.36
CA ARG A 45 -32.65 23.19 6.09
C ARG A 45 -33.05 21.88 5.44
N SER A 46 -32.28 21.42 4.47
CA SER A 46 -32.45 20.10 3.87
C SER A 46 -31.08 19.54 3.47
N ASP A 47 -30.87 18.26 3.69
CA ASP A 47 -29.72 17.58 3.18
C ASP A 47 -29.82 17.42 1.67
N ALA A 48 -28.75 17.74 0.96
CA ALA A 48 -28.73 17.60 -0.49
C ALA A 48 -28.78 16.10 -0.85
N LYS A 49 -29.86 15.74 -1.56
CA LYS A 49 -30.02 14.36 -2.06
C LYS A 49 -29.09 14.02 -3.22
N LYS A 50 -28.39 15.01 -3.77
CA LYS A 50 -27.43 14.86 -4.87
C LYS A 50 -26.10 15.53 -4.50
N SER A 51 -25.00 15.00 -4.99
CA SER A 51 -23.70 15.66 -4.91
C SER A 51 -23.78 17.04 -5.57
N GLY A 52 -23.19 18.06 -4.94
CA GLY A 52 -23.02 19.37 -5.55
C GLY A 52 -21.95 19.44 -6.62
N MET A 53 -21.32 18.32 -6.91
CA MET A 53 -20.38 18.20 -8.00
C MET A 53 -21.12 18.36 -9.33
N PRO A 54 -20.76 19.31 -10.20
CA PRO A 54 -21.42 19.48 -11.49
C PRO A 54 -21.44 18.17 -12.28
N ALA A 55 -22.56 17.87 -12.94
CA ALA A 55 -22.67 16.67 -13.76
C ALA A 55 -21.60 16.61 -14.88
N SER A 56 -21.08 17.78 -15.30
CA SER A 56 -19.97 17.88 -16.24
C SER A 56 -18.67 17.21 -15.75
N PHE A 57 -18.43 17.08 -14.46
CA PHE A 57 -17.26 16.40 -13.93
C PHE A 57 -17.21 14.89 -14.28
N VAL A 58 -18.37 14.28 -14.51
CA VAL A 58 -18.45 12.90 -15.03
C VAL A 58 -17.75 12.78 -16.41
N TYR A 59 -17.70 13.87 -17.17
CA TYR A 59 -17.10 13.91 -18.51
C TYR A 59 -15.68 14.53 -18.53
N THR A 60 -15.29 15.22 -17.47
CA THR A 60 -14.00 15.94 -17.40
C THR A 60 -13.00 15.38 -16.42
N LEU A 61 -13.47 14.66 -15.39
CA LEU A 61 -12.62 13.98 -14.44
C LEU A 61 -12.55 12.49 -14.79
N SER A 62 -11.33 11.97 -14.91
CA SER A 62 -11.12 10.53 -15.00
C SER A 62 -11.51 9.86 -13.67
N PRO A 63 -11.83 8.55 -13.66
CA PRO A 63 -12.03 7.81 -12.41
C PRO A 63 -10.85 7.97 -11.44
N GLN A 64 -9.66 8.22 -11.97
CA GLN A 64 -8.45 8.47 -11.19
C GLN A 64 -8.46 9.85 -10.53
N ASP A 65 -8.87 10.89 -11.25
CA ASP A 65 -8.96 12.24 -10.68
C ASP A 65 -9.96 12.24 -9.51
N VAL A 66 -11.05 11.49 -9.62
CA VAL A 66 -12.01 11.29 -8.52
C VAL A 66 -11.38 10.52 -7.36
N ALA A 67 -10.60 9.48 -7.64
CA ALA A 67 -9.90 8.73 -6.60
C ALA A 67 -8.81 9.58 -5.91
N ASP A 68 -8.06 10.38 -6.67
CA ASP A 68 -7.01 11.26 -6.15
C ASP A 68 -7.61 12.38 -5.29
N VAL A 69 -8.72 13.01 -5.73
CA VAL A 69 -9.47 14.01 -4.95
C VAL A 69 -10.07 13.37 -3.70
N THR A 70 -10.58 12.15 -3.79
CA THR A 70 -11.13 11.42 -2.64
C THR A 70 -10.03 11.07 -1.65
N ALA A 71 -8.88 10.59 -2.13
CA ALA A 71 -7.72 10.31 -1.28
C ALA A 71 -7.20 11.59 -0.61
N TRP A 72 -7.13 12.70 -1.36
CA TRP A 72 -6.72 14.00 -0.83
C TRP A 72 -7.72 14.54 0.21
N THR A 73 -9.03 14.49 -0.06
CA THR A 73 -10.06 14.95 0.90
C THR A 73 -10.05 14.11 2.18
N LEU A 74 -9.72 12.83 2.12
CA LEU A 74 -9.54 11.99 3.31
C LEU A 74 -8.32 12.40 4.15
N THR A 75 -7.31 13.03 3.55
CA THR A 75 -6.15 13.58 4.30
C THR A 75 -6.43 14.93 4.94
N LEU A 76 -7.46 15.65 4.50
CA LEU A 76 -7.86 16.96 5.03
C LEU A 76 -8.79 16.87 6.24
N GLN A 77 -9.25 15.68 6.62
CA GLN A 77 -10.03 15.50 7.84
C GLN A 77 -9.09 15.64 9.05
N GLY A 78 -8.98 16.86 9.56
CA GLY A 78 -8.42 17.12 10.89
C GLY A 78 -9.19 16.37 11.98
N PRO A 79 -8.69 16.31 13.22
CA PRO A 79 -9.31 15.55 14.30
C PRO A 79 -10.69 16.09 14.60
N ASN A 80 -11.72 15.49 14.02
CA ASN A 80 -13.11 15.77 14.39
C ASN A 80 -13.45 14.89 15.60
N GLU A 81 -13.39 15.46 16.77
CA GLU A 81 -13.96 14.88 17.98
C GLU A 81 -15.47 14.85 17.83
N GLN A 82 -16.03 13.68 17.67
CA GLN A 82 -17.39 13.16 17.83
C GLN A 82 -17.90 12.41 16.62
N GLN A 83 -17.35 11.25 16.40
CA GLN A 83 -18.12 10.11 15.91
C GLN A 83 -17.79 8.92 16.78
N THR A 84 -18.81 8.40 17.49
CA THR A 84 -18.80 7.08 18.11
C THR A 84 -18.83 6.00 17.02
N SER A 85 -17.77 5.92 16.25
CA SER A 85 -17.36 4.76 15.48
C SER A 85 -15.97 4.40 15.98
N SER A 86 -15.78 3.15 16.34
CA SER A 86 -14.50 2.60 16.78
C SER A 86 -13.34 3.27 16.04
N LYS A 87 -12.41 3.92 16.77
CA LYS A 87 -11.21 4.52 16.18
C LYS A 87 -10.56 3.45 15.31
N PRO A 88 -10.29 3.68 14.01
CA PRO A 88 -9.88 2.63 13.06
C PRO A 88 -8.64 1.85 13.47
N ASN A 89 -7.85 2.36 14.42
CA ASN A 89 -6.66 1.72 14.96
C ASN A 89 -6.73 1.46 16.47
N GLN A 90 -7.94 1.33 17.03
CA GLN A 90 -8.10 0.97 18.44
C GLN A 90 -7.51 -0.43 18.68
N GLY A 91 -6.60 -0.55 19.63
CA GLY A 91 -5.89 -1.79 19.94
C GLY A 91 -4.68 -2.07 19.04
N LEU A 92 -4.23 -1.11 18.21
CA LEU A 92 -2.98 -1.26 17.46
C LEU A 92 -1.79 -1.31 18.42
N SER A 93 -0.92 -2.30 18.26
CA SER A 93 0.31 -2.45 19.02
C SER A 93 1.47 -2.87 18.13
N VAL A 94 2.66 -2.50 18.54
CA VAL A 94 3.93 -2.90 17.90
C VAL A 94 4.84 -3.47 18.98
N LYS A 95 5.39 -4.65 18.73
CA LYS A 95 6.32 -5.30 19.65
C LYS A 95 7.55 -5.78 18.89
N HIS A 96 8.71 -5.27 19.27
CA HIS A 96 9.98 -5.80 18.84
C HIS A 96 10.31 -7.06 19.65
N MET A 97 10.67 -8.13 18.97
CA MET A 97 11.03 -9.40 19.60
C MET A 97 12.37 -9.88 19.06
N GLU A 98 13.37 -9.83 19.90
CA GLU A 98 14.65 -10.51 19.69
C GLU A 98 14.60 -11.88 20.33
N VAL A 99 14.94 -12.89 19.60
CA VAL A 99 14.90 -14.27 20.08
C VAL A 99 16.32 -14.77 20.27
N LEU A 100 16.75 -14.75 21.52
CA LEU A 100 18.06 -15.22 21.98
C LEU A 100 18.13 -16.74 22.07
N ASN A 101 17.83 -17.56 21.15
CA ASN A 101 18.21 -18.99 21.10
C ASN A 101 17.37 -19.80 20.09
N GLY A 102 18.03 -20.41 19.13
CA GLY A 102 17.50 -21.51 18.31
C GLY A 102 16.43 -21.02 17.31
N ASP A 103 15.52 -21.80 16.90
CA ASP A 103 14.63 -21.75 15.74
C ASP A 103 13.67 -20.55 15.56
N LYS A 104 13.79 -19.46 16.29
CA LYS A 104 12.88 -18.31 16.14
C LYS A 104 13.60 -17.13 15.51
N ARG A 105 12.95 -16.54 14.50
CA ARG A 105 13.46 -15.41 13.74
C ARG A 105 13.17 -14.11 14.49
N ASP A 106 14.18 -13.26 14.61
CA ASP A 106 14.00 -11.90 15.12
C ASP A 106 13.01 -11.14 14.26
N LYS A 107 12.08 -10.45 14.91
CA LYS A 107 10.94 -9.86 14.24
C LYS A 107 10.33 -8.67 14.97
N VAL A 108 9.63 -7.81 14.24
CA VAL A 108 8.70 -6.84 14.80
C VAL A 108 7.28 -7.31 14.52
N VAL A 109 6.46 -7.46 15.55
CA VAL A 109 5.06 -7.88 15.46
C VAL A 109 4.15 -6.66 15.50
N VAL A 110 3.28 -6.53 14.52
CA VAL A 110 2.19 -5.56 14.49
C VAL A 110 0.88 -6.29 14.71
N SER A 111 0.15 -5.91 15.77
CA SER A 111 -1.15 -6.50 16.11
C SER A 111 -2.26 -5.46 16.15
N ILE A 112 -3.48 -5.86 15.87
CA ILE A 112 -4.71 -5.07 15.98
C ILE A 112 -5.64 -5.83 16.92
N GLY A 113 -5.90 -5.25 18.09
CA GLY A 113 -6.51 -5.99 19.18
C GLY A 113 -5.60 -7.14 19.62
N ASN A 114 -6.18 -8.35 19.70
CA ASN A 114 -5.45 -9.57 20.07
C ASN A 114 -4.96 -10.37 18.84
N GLU A 115 -5.14 -9.85 17.64
CA GLU A 115 -4.79 -10.55 16.40
C GLU A 115 -3.53 -9.98 15.79
N ILE A 116 -2.63 -10.84 15.31
CA ILE A 116 -1.49 -10.43 14.50
C ILE A 116 -2.02 -9.87 13.18
N PHE A 117 -1.60 -8.65 12.84
CA PHE A 117 -1.81 -8.08 11.50
C PHE A 117 -0.69 -8.53 10.56
N THR A 118 0.55 -8.29 10.97
CA THR A 118 1.73 -8.72 10.21
C THR A 118 2.95 -8.79 11.12
N GLU A 119 3.97 -9.51 10.67
CA GLU A 119 5.29 -9.54 11.29
C GLU A 119 6.34 -9.08 10.28
N TYR A 120 7.23 -8.18 10.67
CA TYR A 120 8.43 -7.86 9.91
C TYR A 120 9.54 -8.81 10.33
N LEU A 121 9.74 -9.86 9.55
CA LEU A 121 10.76 -10.89 9.78
C LEU A 121 12.08 -10.40 9.19
N TYR A 122 12.88 -9.68 9.98
CA TYR A 122 14.10 -9.07 9.49
C TYR A 122 15.32 -10.00 9.54
N ALA A 123 15.30 -11.04 10.37
CA ALA A 123 16.31 -12.10 10.37
C ALA A 123 15.93 -13.29 9.46
N ASN A 124 15.01 -13.09 8.52
CA ASN A 124 14.62 -14.11 7.56
C ASN A 124 15.77 -14.45 6.59
N GLN A 125 15.83 -15.71 6.16
CA GLN A 125 16.84 -16.14 5.20
C GLN A 125 16.71 -15.37 3.87
N GLY A 126 17.78 -14.75 3.44
CA GLY A 126 17.93 -14.06 2.18
C GLY A 126 17.48 -12.59 2.19
N LYS A 127 16.42 -12.22 2.87
CA LYS A 127 15.93 -10.83 2.93
C LYS A 127 14.87 -10.62 4.00
N PRO A 128 14.70 -9.38 4.52
CA PRO A 128 13.55 -9.00 5.33
C PRO A 128 12.23 -9.14 4.56
N ILE A 129 11.18 -9.61 5.22
CA ILE A 129 9.84 -9.77 4.64
C ILE A 129 8.74 -9.38 5.64
N LEU A 130 7.55 -9.08 5.14
CA LEU A 130 6.33 -9.02 5.95
C LEU A 130 5.56 -10.33 5.79
N TYR A 131 5.41 -11.10 6.89
CA TYR A 131 4.69 -12.38 6.90
C TYR A 131 4.37 -12.81 8.36
N PRO A 132 3.14 -13.29 8.64
CA PRO A 132 2.00 -13.31 7.72
C PRO A 132 1.49 -11.90 7.41
N VAL A 133 0.60 -11.77 6.44
CA VAL A 133 -0.15 -10.54 6.15
C VAL A 133 -1.63 -10.88 6.25
N ILE A 134 -2.29 -10.39 7.29
CA ILE A 134 -3.68 -10.72 7.61
C ILE A 134 -4.58 -9.56 7.19
N GLY A 135 -5.47 -9.81 6.27
CA GLY A 135 -6.43 -8.85 5.74
C GLY A 135 -7.75 -8.79 6.54
N PRO A 136 -8.79 -8.23 5.94
CA PRO A 136 -10.14 -8.25 6.49
C PRO A 136 -10.59 -9.67 6.83
N TYR A 137 -11.47 -9.79 7.81
CA TYR A 137 -12.04 -11.06 8.31
C TYR A 137 -11.00 -12.07 8.86
N GLY A 138 -9.78 -11.60 9.18
CA GLY A 138 -8.70 -12.50 9.63
C GLY A 138 -8.10 -13.38 8.50
N ILE A 139 -8.37 -13.06 7.24
CA ILE A 139 -7.93 -13.88 6.09
C ILE A 139 -6.45 -13.61 5.77
N PRO A 140 -5.59 -14.66 5.68
CA PRO A 140 -4.24 -14.52 5.17
C PRO A 140 -4.26 -14.06 3.70
N MET A 141 -3.61 -12.96 3.39
CA MET A 141 -3.64 -12.36 2.05
C MET A 141 -2.48 -12.81 1.16
N THR A 142 -1.48 -13.46 1.75
CA THR A 142 -0.29 -13.93 1.05
C THR A 142 -0.12 -15.43 1.14
N ARG A 143 0.60 -16.01 0.16
CA ARG A 143 1.02 -17.40 0.17
C ARG A 143 1.90 -17.69 1.40
N HIS A 144 1.71 -18.87 1.99
CA HIS A 144 2.50 -19.30 3.15
C HIS A 144 3.88 -19.85 2.75
N TYR A 145 3.97 -20.56 1.62
CA TYR A 145 5.25 -21.12 1.16
C TYR A 145 6.25 -20.00 0.77
N PRO A 146 7.54 -20.09 1.12
CA PRO A 146 8.22 -21.19 1.82
C PRO A 146 8.27 -21.04 3.36
N MET A 147 7.66 -20.00 3.95
CA MET A 147 7.71 -19.77 5.39
C MET A 147 6.97 -20.87 6.17
N LYS A 148 5.94 -21.45 5.56
CA LYS A 148 5.21 -22.62 6.04
C LYS A 148 4.92 -23.53 4.86
N GLU A 149 5.26 -24.81 4.98
CA GLU A 149 5.05 -25.82 3.96
C GLU A 149 3.77 -26.64 4.20
N GLY A 150 3.33 -27.40 3.19
CA GLY A 150 2.20 -28.34 3.31
C GLY A 150 0.83 -27.67 3.36
N VAL A 151 0.71 -26.38 3.03
CA VAL A 151 -0.59 -25.69 3.00
C VAL A 151 -1.37 -26.09 1.75
N PRO A 152 -2.61 -26.62 1.91
CA PRO A 152 -3.42 -27.07 0.78
C PRO A 152 -3.63 -25.97 -0.28
N GLY A 153 -3.49 -26.32 -1.56
CA GLY A 153 -3.69 -25.40 -2.67
C GLY A 153 -2.49 -24.50 -3.00
N GLU A 154 -1.43 -24.53 -2.21
CA GLU A 154 -0.18 -23.83 -2.50
C GLU A 154 0.73 -24.66 -3.40
N SER A 155 1.55 -23.96 -4.19
CA SER A 155 2.62 -24.57 -4.98
C SER A 155 3.97 -24.36 -4.30
N GLY A 156 4.83 -25.38 -4.29
CA GLY A 156 6.21 -25.31 -3.77
C GLY A 156 7.21 -24.70 -4.77
N ASP A 157 6.74 -23.84 -5.69
CA ASP A 157 7.58 -23.15 -6.68
C ASP A 157 8.09 -21.80 -6.20
N HIS A 158 9.11 -21.25 -6.83
CA HIS A 158 9.60 -19.90 -6.60
C HIS A 158 9.75 -19.57 -5.10
N HIS A 159 10.60 -20.30 -4.41
CA HIS A 159 10.87 -20.12 -2.97
C HIS A 159 11.33 -18.71 -2.59
N HIS A 160 11.87 -17.96 -3.55
CA HIS A 160 12.29 -16.57 -3.37
C HIS A 160 11.12 -15.55 -3.37
N HIS A 161 9.90 -15.94 -3.78
CA HIS A 161 8.69 -15.11 -3.70
C HIS A 161 8.05 -15.24 -2.31
N GLN A 162 8.57 -14.54 -1.33
CA GLN A 162 8.21 -14.63 0.08
C GLN A 162 7.28 -13.50 0.50
N SER A 163 5.95 -13.73 0.52
CA SER A 163 4.97 -12.75 1.01
C SER A 163 5.19 -11.33 0.45
N ILE A 164 5.39 -10.29 1.27
CA ILE A 164 5.75 -8.94 0.83
C ILE A 164 7.25 -8.70 1.05
N HIS A 165 7.96 -8.25 0.02
CA HIS A 165 9.40 -7.99 0.07
C HIS A 165 9.84 -7.00 -1.01
N TYR A 166 11.00 -6.38 -0.80
CA TYR A 166 11.69 -5.57 -1.81
C TYR A 166 13.07 -6.15 -2.10
N ASN A 167 13.36 -6.43 -3.35
CA ASN A 167 14.69 -6.76 -3.86
C ASN A 167 14.76 -6.65 -5.37
N HIS A 168 15.97 -6.52 -5.92
CA HIS A 168 16.20 -6.37 -7.36
C HIS A 168 17.63 -6.79 -7.70
N PRO A 169 17.93 -7.30 -8.91
CA PRO A 169 19.30 -7.48 -9.36
C PRO A 169 20.05 -6.15 -9.45
N VAL A 170 21.24 -6.06 -8.87
CA VAL A 170 22.05 -4.83 -8.82
C VAL A 170 23.49 -5.12 -9.23
N SER A 171 24.04 -4.38 -10.18
CA SER A 171 25.45 -4.44 -10.63
C SER A 171 25.94 -5.87 -10.96
N GLY A 172 25.08 -6.66 -11.64
CA GLY A 172 25.39 -8.05 -11.99
C GLY A 172 25.17 -9.07 -10.86
N ILE A 173 24.74 -8.62 -9.68
CA ILE A 173 24.50 -9.46 -8.50
C ILE A 173 23.01 -9.78 -8.38
N ASP A 174 22.65 -11.07 -8.26
CA ASP A 174 21.28 -11.54 -8.26
C ASP A 174 20.66 -11.57 -6.85
N PHE A 175 20.26 -10.39 -6.36
CA PHE A 175 19.52 -10.29 -5.11
C PHE A 175 18.08 -10.80 -5.21
N TRP A 176 17.51 -10.88 -6.43
CA TRP A 176 16.14 -11.34 -6.61
C TRP A 176 15.95 -12.81 -6.20
N HIS A 177 16.80 -13.69 -6.71
CA HIS A 177 16.75 -15.10 -6.37
C HIS A 177 17.52 -15.45 -5.09
N GLY A 178 18.40 -14.55 -4.61
CA GLY A 178 19.24 -14.83 -3.44
C GLY A 178 20.34 -15.87 -3.71
N ARG A 179 20.90 -15.89 -4.93
CA ARG A 179 21.92 -16.86 -5.35
C ARG A 179 23.33 -16.34 -5.11
N GLY A 180 24.30 -17.26 -5.05
CA GLY A 180 25.73 -16.89 -4.97
C GLY A 180 26.12 -16.18 -3.65
N GLY A 181 25.47 -16.50 -2.55
CA GLY A 181 25.77 -15.86 -1.24
C GLY A 181 25.16 -14.47 -1.07
N THR A 182 24.21 -14.07 -1.95
CA THR A 182 23.54 -12.78 -1.81
C THR A 182 22.44 -12.83 -0.77
N HIS A 183 22.38 -11.81 0.08
CA HIS A 183 21.32 -11.63 1.07
C HIS A 183 21.19 -10.16 1.48
N ILE A 184 20.04 -9.81 2.05
CA ILE A 184 19.81 -8.51 2.67
C ILE A 184 19.73 -8.75 4.18
N ARG A 185 20.75 -8.25 4.88
CA ARG A 185 20.87 -8.37 6.32
C ARG A 185 20.32 -7.13 7.00
N ASN A 186 19.53 -7.31 8.05
CA ASN A 186 19.18 -6.20 8.94
C ASN A 186 20.40 -5.84 9.80
N ASP A 187 20.74 -4.58 9.83
CA ASP A 187 21.79 -4.04 10.69
C ASP A 187 21.21 -3.47 12.00
N GLU A 188 19.99 -2.86 11.91
CA GLU A 188 19.38 -2.21 13.06
C GLU A 188 17.86 -2.03 12.86
N ILE A 189 17.09 -2.26 13.89
CA ILE A 189 15.70 -1.75 14.01
C ILE A 189 15.77 -0.41 14.73
N VAL A 190 15.67 0.68 13.98
CA VAL A 190 15.76 2.07 14.49
C VAL A 190 14.52 2.47 15.26
N LYS A 191 13.32 2.00 14.79
CA LYS A 191 12.03 2.26 15.42
C LYS A 191 11.10 1.05 15.28
N ALA A 192 10.33 0.80 16.33
CA ALA A 192 9.26 -0.19 16.35
C ALA A 192 8.20 0.29 17.37
N GLU A 193 7.32 1.18 16.97
CA GLU A 193 6.41 1.90 17.86
C GLU A 193 5.08 2.24 17.18
N VAL A 194 4.10 2.72 17.94
CA VAL A 194 2.87 3.32 17.40
C VAL A 194 3.01 4.83 17.40
N VAL A 195 2.90 5.46 16.22
CA VAL A 195 2.96 6.91 16.03
C VAL A 195 1.71 7.36 15.29
N ASP A 196 1.01 8.36 15.80
CA ASP A 196 -0.20 8.93 15.21
C ASP A 196 -1.24 7.87 14.82
N GLY A 197 -1.41 6.85 15.67
CA GLY A 197 -2.35 5.76 15.46
C GLY A 197 -1.96 4.78 14.35
N LYS A 198 -0.71 4.78 13.89
CA LYS A 198 -0.16 3.84 12.92
C LYS A 198 1.03 3.11 13.52
N ALA A 199 1.17 1.83 13.21
CA ALA A 199 2.42 1.13 13.47
C ALA A 199 3.52 1.76 12.61
N LEU A 200 4.68 2.01 13.18
CA LEU A 200 5.86 2.50 12.49
C LEU A 200 7.03 1.58 12.79
N ILE A 201 7.64 1.05 11.73
CA ILE A 201 8.88 0.29 11.78
C ILE A 201 9.89 1.00 10.89
N VAL A 202 11.07 1.31 11.43
CA VAL A 202 12.19 1.84 10.66
C VAL A 202 13.38 0.92 10.84
N SER A 203 13.93 0.44 9.72
CA SER A 203 14.97 -0.56 9.66
C SER A 203 16.10 -0.07 8.76
N ARG A 204 17.36 -0.31 9.14
CA ARG A 204 18.55 -0.16 8.29
C ARG A 204 19.04 -1.52 7.87
N ASN A 205 19.34 -1.67 6.60
CA ASN A 205 19.75 -2.95 6.04
C ASN A 205 20.98 -2.80 5.15
N SER A 206 21.78 -3.87 5.08
CA SER A 206 22.91 -4.03 4.18
C SER A 206 22.63 -5.10 3.14
N TRP A 207 22.83 -4.79 1.87
CA TRP A 207 22.74 -5.74 0.77
C TRP A 207 24.10 -6.38 0.57
N MET A 208 24.21 -7.66 0.88
CA MET A 208 25.46 -8.39 1.01
C MET A 208 25.67 -9.37 -0.14
N HIS A 209 26.91 -9.48 -0.60
CA HIS A 209 27.38 -10.57 -1.46
C HIS A 209 28.59 -11.24 -0.78
N GLY A 210 28.36 -12.42 -0.20
CA GLY A 210 29.26 -12.97 0.81
C GLY A 210 29.38 -11.98 1.98
N ASP A 211 30.60 -11.68 2.38
CA ASP A 211 30.90 -10.74 3.47
C ASP A 211 31.00 -9.28 3.02
N LYS A 212 30.83 -9.01 1.72
CA LYS A 212 30.95 -7.65 1.19
C LYS A 212 29.60 -6.96 1.11
N ARG A 213 29.48 -5.78 1.72
CA ARG A 213 28.35 -4.88 1.50
C ARG A 213 28.46 -4.26 0.10
N ILE A 214 27.38 -4.31 -0.64
CA ILE A 214 27.25 -3.74 -1.99
C ILE A 214 26.59 -2.37 -1.93
N LEU A 215 25.53 -2.26 -1.13
CA LEU A 215 24.76 -1.04 -0.86
C LEU A 215 24.04 -1.18 0.48
N SER A 216 23.43 -0.11 0.95
CA SER A 216 22.53 -0.13 2.12
C SER A 216 21.17 0.46 1.79
N ASP A 217 20.18 0.17 2.63
CA ASP A 217 18.88 0.83 2.57
C ASP A 217 18.40 1.26 3.95
N THR A 218 17.45 2.19 3.93
CA THR A 218 16.58 2.49 5.06
C THR A 218 15.14 2.19 4.63
N THR A 219 14.54 1.22 5.28
CA THR A 219 13.14 0.81 5.07
C THR A 219 12.26 1.38 6.17
N GLU A 220 11.17 2.03 5.78
CA GLU A 220 10.15 2.59 6.66
C GLU A 220 8.81 1.97 6.31
N ILE A 221 8.16 1.33 7.29
CA ILE A 221 6.88 0.66 7.13
C ILE A 221 5.89 1.29 8.09
N SER A 222 4.77 1.79 7.55
CA SER A 222 3.61 2.19 8.36
C SER A 222 2.45 1.26 8.08
N ALA A 223 1.73 0.85 9.13
CA ALA A 223 0.64 -0.10 8.97
C ALA A 223 -0.52 0.17 9.94
N GLY A 224 -1.73 -0.21 9.55
CA GLY A 224 -2.91 -0.02 10.39
C GLY A 224 -4.22 -0.33 9.68
N ASN A 225 -5.32 -0.01 10.37
CA ASN A 225 -6.67 -0.09 9.80
C ASN A 225 -7.04 1.23 9.10
N THR A 226 -7.90 1.09 8.11
CA THR A 226 -8.59 2.22 7.47
C THR A 226 -10.02 1.80 7.12
N LYS A 227 -10.85 2.73 6.64
CA LYS A 227 -12.20 2.41 6.20
C LYS A 227 -12.17 1.39 5.05
N GLY A 228 -12.84 0.25 5.25
CA GLY A 228 -12.94 -0.82 4.24
C GLY A 228 -11.73 -1.77 4.18
N GLY A 229 -10.78 -1.69 5.12
CA GLY A 229 -9.66 -2.65 5.12
C GLY A 229 -8.49 -2.27 6.00
N ARG A 230 -7.33 -2.79 5.63
CA ARG A 230 -6.04 -2.56 6.28
C ARG A 230 -5.05 -2.03 5.27
N PHE A 231 -4.07 -1.25 5.70
CA PHE A 231 -3.02 -0.74 4.82
C PHE A 231 -1.63 -1.06 5.35
N ILE A 232 -0.69 -1.17 4.43
CA ILE A 232 0.74 -1.19 4.70
C ILE A 232 1.38 -0.21 3.71
N ASP A 233 1.99 0.86 4.22
CA ASP A 233 2.85 1.75 3.46
C ASP A 233 4.28 1.25 3.60
N TYR A 234 4.94 1.05 2.48
CA TYR A 234 6.32 0.60 2.41
C TYR A 234 7.16 1.62 1.66
N LYS A 235 8.07 2.29 2.36
CA LYS A 235 9.01 3.24 1.78
C LYS A 235 10.42 2.70 1.96
N ILE A 236 11.19 2.72 0.88
CA ILE A 236 12.59 2.29 0.90
C ILE A 236 13.47 3.36 0.26
N SER A 237 14.49 3.78 0.99
CA SER A 237 15.56 4.66 0.52
C SER A 237 16.83 3.86 0.34
N ILE A 238 17.28 3.72 -0.88
CA ILE A 238 18.44 2.90 -1.26
C ILE A 238 19.63 3.80 -1.46
N HIS A 239 20.72 3.48 -0.77
CA HIS A 239 21.93 4.27 -0.71
C HIS A 239 23.08 3.55 -1.43
N ALA A 240 23.67 4.17 -2.44
CA ALA A 240 24.89 3.71 -3.07
C ALA A 240 26.11 3.94 -2.11
N SER A 241 26.10 3.26 -0.96
CA SER A 241 26.99 3.55 0.18
C SER A 241 28.45 3.21 -0.12
N GLU A 242 28.72 2.15 -0.90
CA GLU A 242 30.07 1.62 -1.09
C GLU A 242 30.71 2.11 -2.39
N ARG A 243 29.95 2.12 -3.47
CA ARG A 243 30.39 2.42 -4.84
C ARG A 243 29.22 2.85 -5.71
N GLU A 244 29.49 3.19 -6.95
CA GLU A 244 28.46 3.28 -7.99
C GLU A 244 27.77 1.93 -8.15
N ILE A 245 26.44 1.95 -8.25
CA ILE A 245 25.58 0.77 -8.44
C ILE A 245 24.63 1.01 -9.59
N THR A 246 24.25 -0.08 -10.28
CA THR A 246 23.24 -0.04 -11.34
C THR A 246 22.15 -1.06 -11.05
N PHE A 247 20.91 -0.60 -10.87
CA PHE A 247 19.72 -1.45 -10.94
C PHE A 247 19.56 -1.89 -12.39
N GLN A 248 19.57 -3.19 -12.61
CA GLN A 248 19.53 -3.73 -13.96
C GLN A 248 18.14 -3.65 -14.56
N ASP A 249 18.06 -3.44 -15.87
CA ASP A 249 16.80 -3.64 -16.59
C ASP A 249 16.45 -5.13 -16.61
N SER A 250 15.60 -5.52 -15.69
CA SER A 250 15.15 -6.90 -15.50
C SER A 250 13.63 -6.92 -15.25
N LYS A 251 12.95 -7.94 -15.76
CA LYS A 251 11.57 -8.20 -15.36
C LYS A 251 11.44 -8.62 -13.90
N GLU A 252 12.54 -9.08 -13.29
CA GLU A 252 12.60 -9.59 -11.92
C GLU A 252 12.84 -8.46 -10.92
N GLY A 253 11.83 -8.10 -10.19
CA GLY A 253 11.87 -7.00 -9.20
C GLY A 253 10.56 -6.22 -9.21
N SER A 254 10.36 -5.28 -8.31
CA SER A 254 11.18 -4.88 -7.18
C SER A 254 10.37 -4.97 -5.88
N MET A 255 9.28 -4.16 -5.73
CA MET A 255 8.35 -4.22 -4.61
C MET A 255 7.29 -5.27 -4.88
N SER A 256 7.33 -6.37 -4.15
CA SER A 256 6.63 -7.59 -4.52
C SER A 256 5.71 -8.11 -3.44
N ILE A 257 4.61 -8.72 -3.87
CA ILE A 257 3.77 -9.57 -3.04
C ILE A 257 3.50 -10.89 -3.76
N ARG A 258 3.49 -11.98 -2.99
CA ARG A 258 2.97 -13.27 -3.47
C ARG A 258 1.60 -13.49 -2.82
N THR A 259 0.53 -13.32 -3.59
CA THR A 259 -0.85 -13.33 -3.12
C THR A 259 -1.30 -14.70 -2.62
N HIS A 260 -2.36 -14.72 -1.81
CA HIS A 260 -3.07 -15.94 -1.42
C HIS A 260 -3.44 -16.78 -2.66
N PRO A 261 -3.36 -18.11 -2.60
CA PRO A 261 -3.59 -18.99 -3.77
C PRO A 261 -4.93 -18.79 -4.47
N ALA A 262 -6.00 -18.49 -3.73
CA ALA A 262 -7.32 -18.24 -4.31
C ALA A 262 -7.39 -16.93 -5.11
N LEU A 263 -6.54 -15.94 -4.82
CA LEU A 263 -6.49 -14.66 -5.56
C LEU A 263 -5.69 -14.74 -6.86
N ARG A 264 -5.12 -15.90 -7.20
CA ARG A 264 -4.45 -16.13 -8.48
C ARG A 264 -5.46 -16.10 -9.63
N LEU A 265 -4.95 -15.79 -10.84
CA LEU A 265 -5.75 -15.81 -12.08
C LEU A 265 -5.74 -17.18 -12.76
N GLN A 266 -4.86 -18.10 -12.31
CA GLN A 266 -4.69 -19.44 -12.88
C GLN A 266 -4.27 -20.45 -11.81
N GLY A 267 -4.76 -21.69 -11.96
CA GLY A 267 -4.47 -22.83 -11.08
C GLY A 267 -5.72 -23.44 -10.46
N LYS A 268 -5.59 -24.62 -9.84
CA LYS A 268 -6.73 -25.41 -9.35
C LYS A 268 -7.63 -24.68 -8.37
N VAL A 269 -7.04 -23.86 -7.46
CA VAL A 269 -7.76 -23.11 -6.44
C VAL A 269 -7.95 -21.62 -6.79
N ALA A 270 -7.49 -21.22 -7.98
CA ALA A 270 -7.57 -19.84 -8.44
C ALA A 270 -9.03 -19.42 -8.71
N LYS A 271 -9.45 -18.34 -8.09
CA LYS A 271 -10.77 -17.69 -8.24
C LYS A 271 -10.64 -16.17 -8.39
N GLY A 272 -9.40 -15.69 -8.53
CA GLY A 272 -9.09 -14.27 -8.52
C GLY A 272 -9.41 -13.58 -9.83
N SER A 273 -9.53 -12.29 -9.72
CA SER A 273 -9.61 -11.30 -10.80
C SER A 273 -8.51 -10.27 -10.62
N ALA A 274 -8.14 -9.58 -11.70
CA ALA A 274 -7.18 -8.48 -11.64
C ALA A 274 -7.61 -7.34 -12.55
N ILE A 275 -7.27 -6.12 -12.17
CA ILE A 275 -7.42 -4.90 -12.94
C ILE A 275 -6.32 -3.90 -12.55
N ASN A 276 -5.98 -2.99 -13.45
CA ASN A 276 -5.09 -1.87 -13.15
C ASN A 276 -5.78 -0.51 -13.38
N SER A 277 -5.10 0.58 -13.06
CA SER A 277 -5.58 1.96 -13.19
C SER A 277 -5.99 2.35 -14.63
N GLU A 278 -5.51 1.62 -15.63
CA GLU A 278 -5.81 1.85 -17.04
C GLU A 278 -7.00 0.99 -17.55
N GLY A 279 -7.72 0.32 -16.62
CA GLY A 279 -8.83 -0.56 -16.94
C GLY A 279 -8.45 -1.90 -17.58
N VAL A 280 -7.15 -2.21 -17.67
CA VAL A 280 -6.67 -3.49 -18.21
C VAL A 280 -6.95 -4.60 -17.21
N LYS A 281 -7.50 -5.75 -17.68
CA LYS A 281 -8.00 -6.82 -16.82
C LYS A 281 -7.23 -8.13 -17.00
N GLY A 282 -7.26 -8.93 -15.95
CA GLY A 282 -6.77 -10.30 -15.94
C GLY A 282 -5.27 -10.39 -16.25
N LYS A 283 -4.86 -11.39 -17.04
CA LYS A 283 -3.45 -11.63 -17.38
C LYS A 283 -2.80 -10.49 -18.19
N ALA A 284 -3.60 -9.66 -18.85
CA ALA A 284 -3.13 -8.56 -19.67
C ALA A 284 -2.50 -7.41 -18.85
N VAL A 285 -2.70 -7.36 -17.54
CA VAL A 285 -2.04 -6.38 -16.63
C VAL A 285 -0.52 -6.54 -16.60
N TRP A 286 -0.01 -7.73 -16.96
CA TRP A 286 1.42 -7.99 -16.97
C TRP A 286 2.17 -7.10 -17.96
N GLY A 287 3.24 -6.47 -17.51
CA GLY A 287 4.10 -5.59 -18.31
C GLY A 287 3.49 -4.24 -18.66
N LYS A 288 2.31 -3.91 -18.16
CA LYS A 288 1.68 -2.61 -18.38
C LYS A 288 2.14 -1.60 -17.35
N ALA A 289 2.33 -0.35 -17.78
CA ALA A 289 2.49 0.77 -16.86
C ALA A 289 1.12 1.14 -16.30
N ALA A 290 1.05 1.35 -14.99
CA ALA A 290 -0.17 1.73 -14.30
C ALA A 290 0.15 2.32 -12.92
N LYS A 291 -0.72 3.17 -12.41
CA LYS A 291 -0.58 3.80 -11.09
C LYS A 291 -0.82 2.80 -9.95
N TRP A 292 -1.64 1.80 -10.19
CA TRP A 292 -1.96 0.72 -9.26
C TRP A 292 -2.42 -0.55 -9.98
N VAL A 293 -2.33 -1.67 -9.27
CA VAL A 293 -2.90 -2.96 -9.69
C VAL A 293 -3.68 -3.54 -8.52
N ASN A 294 -4.87 -4.06 -8.78
CA ASN A 294 -5.72 -4.75 -7.80
C ASN A 294 -5.92 -6.21 -8.19
N TYR A 295 -5.77 -7.11 -7.20
CA TYR A 295 -6.12 -8.53 -7.28
C TYR A 295 -7.16 -8.84 -6.21
N TRP A 296 -8.29 -9.41 -6.59
CA TRP A 296 -9.36 -9.75 -5.65
C TRP A 296 -10.07 -11.04 -6.03
N GLY A 297 -10.78 -11.64 -5.08
CA GLY A 297 -11.59 -12.82 -5.32
C GLY A 297 -12.15 -13.41 -4.02
N PRO A 298 -12.92 -14.51 -4.13
CA PRO A 298 -13.47 -15.20 -2.97
C PRO A 298 -12.37 -16.02 -2.28
N VAL A 299 -12.26 -15.81 -0.96
CA VAL A 299 -11.45 -16.61 -0.03
C VAL A 299 -12.35 -16.92 1.16
N ASP A 300 -12.52 -18.20 1.51
CA ASP A 300 -13.32 -18.66 2.64
C ASP A 300 -14.73 -18.04 2.72
N GLY A 301 -15.40 -17.92 1.56
CA GLY A 301 -16.74 -17.36 1.46
C GLY A 301 -16.84 -15.83 1.56
N LYS A 302 -15.72 -15.13 1.66
CA LYS A 302 -15.65 -13.66 1.67
C LYS A 302 -14.92 -13.17 0.42
N THR A 303 -15.34 -12.04 -0.13
CA THR A 303 -14.58 -11.37 -1.20
C THR A 303 -13.58 -10.42 -0.55
N VAL A 304 -12.30 -10.64 -0.84
CA VAL A 304 -11.19 -9.80 -0.37
C VAL A 304 -10.24 -9.49 -1.51
N GLY A 305 -9.45 -8.44 -1.38
CA GLY A 305 -8.49 -8.05 -2.39
C GLY A 305 -7.26 -7.33 -1.85
N ILE A 306 -6.29 -7.18 -2.74
CA ILE A 306 -5.03 -6.47 -2.50
C ILE A 306 -4.82 -5.50 -3.65
N ALA A 307 -4.96 -4.21 -3.37
CA ALA A 307 -4.56 -3.15 -4.30
C ALA A 307 -3.17 -2.65 -3.90
N ILE A 308 -2.28 -2.55 -4.90
CA ILE A 308 -0.92 -2.04 -4.70
C ILE A 308 -0.81 -0.74 -5.49
N PHE A 309 -0.43 0.33 -4.80
CA PHE A 309 -0.31 1.67 -5.38
C PHE A 309 1.16 2.07 -5.50
N ASP A 310 1.53 2.57 -6.67
CA ASP A 310 2.81 3.22 -6.94
C ASP A 310 2.71 4.69 -6.59
N HIS A 311 3.58 5.18 -5.70
CA HIS A 311 3.49 6.56 -5.24
C HIS A 311 3.84 7.56 -6.36
N PRO A 312 3.07 8.66 -6.56
CA PRO A 312 3.30 9.61 -7.66
C PRO A 312 4.69 10.26 -7.70
N LYS A 313 5.40 10.30 -6.57
CA LYS A 313 6.78 10.82 -6.49
C LYS A 313 7.85 9.75 -6.74
N ASN A 314 7.46 8.50 -6.99
CA ASN A 314 8.43 7.46 -7.33
C ASN A 314 9.11 7.79 -8.66
N PRO A 315 10.41 7.55 -8.79
CA PRO A 315 11.06 7.56 -10.09
C PRO A 315 10.32 6.65 -11.07
N ARG A 316 10.00 7.22 -12.25
CA ARG A 316 9.31 6.49 -13.34
C ARG A 316 7.86 6.10 -13.05
N HIS A 317 7.20 6.84 -12.16
CA HIS A 317 5.75 6.76 -12.03
C HIS A 317 5.04 7.16 -13.35
N PRO A 318 4.01 6.44 -13.83
CA PRO A 318 3.51 5.17 -13.31
C PRO A 318 4.45 4.00 -13.65
N THR A 319 4.66 3.12 -12.67
CA THR A 319 5.57 1.97 -12.81
C THR A 319 5.04 0.91 -13.76
N THR A 320 5.94 0.12 -14.34
CA THR A 320 5.57 -1.14 -15.01
C THR A 320 5.32 -2.26 -13.98
N TRP A 321 4.44 -3.21 -14.31
CA TRP A 321 4.02 -4.25 -13.38
C TRP A 321 4.43 -5.65 -13.84
N HIS A 322 5.23 -6.34 -13.03
CA HIS A 322 5.44 -7.77 -13.16
C HIS A 322 4.30 -8.51 -12.43
N ALA A 323 3.09 -8.42 -12.98
CA ALA A 323 1.87 -8.95 -12.39
C ALA A 323 1.47 -10.27 -13.07
N ARG A 324 1.71 -11.40 -12.38
CA ARG A 324 1.62 -12.74 -12.95
C ARG A 324 0.32 -13.44 -12.57
N ASP A 325 -0.14 -14.28 -13.48
CA ASP A 325 -1.35 -15.09 -13.31
C ASP A 325 -1.24 -16.12 -12.18
N TYR A 326 -0.05 -16.49 -11.78
CA TYR A 326 0.23 -17.37 -10.64
C TYR A 326 0.36 -16.63 -9.29
N GLY A 327 0.04 -15.32 -9.24
CA GLY A 327 -0.11 -14.54 -8.02
C GLY A 327 1.16 -13.83 -7.51
N LEU A 328 2.23 -13.71 -8.33
CA LEU A 328 3.26 -12.71 -8.08
C LEU A 328 2.78 -11.37 -8.62
N VAL A 329 2.80 -10.33 -7.81
CA VAL A 329 2.51 -8.95 -8.22
C VAL A 329 3.65 -8.07 -7.73
N ALA A 330 4.38 -7.48 -8.67
CA ALA A 330 5.53 -6.64 -8.36
C ALA A 330 5.48 -5.33 -9.13
N ALA A 331 5.59 -4.20 -8.41
CA ALA A 331 5.90 -2.91 -8.98
C ALA A 331 7.38 -2.91 -9.41
N ASN A 332 7.63 -2.75 -10.71
CA ASN A 332 8.96 -2.87 -11.28
C ASN A 332 9.34 -1.66 -12.16
N PRO A 333 9.91 -0.61 -11.59
CA PRO A 333 10.32 0.57 -12.34
C PRO A 333 11.51 0.33 -13.28
N PHE A 334 12.17 -0.82 -13.18
CA PHE A 334 13.40 -1.16 -13.90
C PHE A 334 13.17 -2.14 -15.07
N GLY A 335 12.00 -2.78 -15.19
CA GLY A 335 11.74 -3.83 -16.19
C GLY A 335 11.33 -3.34 -17.57
N LYS A 336 11.76 -2.17 -18.01
CA LYS A 336 11.23 -1.50 -19.19
C LYS A 336 11.58 -2.19 -20.51
N ARG A 337 12.83 -2.63 -20.70
CA ARG A 337 13.28 -3.27 -21.94
C ARG A 337 12.52 -4.57 -22.18
N TYR A 338 12.39 -5.38 -21.14
CA TYR A 338 11.63 -6.63 -21.22
C TYR A 338 10.18 -6.41 -21.64
N PHE A 339 9.56 -5.34 -21.16
CA PHE A 339 8.19 -4.96 -21.50
C PHE A 339 8.08 -4.05 -22.73
N LYS A 340 9.17 -3.86 -23.49
CA LYS A 340 9.24 -3.01 -24.67
C LYS A 340 8.87 -1.53 -24.39
N ALA A 341 9.19 -1.05 -23.21
CA ALA A 341 8.90 0.30 -22.72
C ALA A 341 10.15 1.19 -22.56
N GLY A 342 11.23 0.87 -23.27
CA GLY A 342 12.51 1.58 -23.24
C GLY A 342 13.56 0.93 -22.34
N ASP A 343 14.56 1.69 -21.87
CA ASP A 343 15.59 1.23 -20.95
C ASP A 343 15.17 1.51 -19.50
N GLY A 344 15.17 0.47 -18.69
CA GLY A 344 14.82 0.51 -17.28
C GLY A 344 16.01 0.57 -16.32
N ALA A 345 17.25 0.45 -16.79
CA ALA A 345 18.40 0.51 -15.90
C ALA A 345 18.54 1.88 -15.20
N LEU A 346 18.87 1.89 -13.92
CA LEU A 346 19.10 3.09 -13.13
C LEU A 346 20.45 2.99 -12.42
N THR A 347 21.34 3.94 -12.72
CA THR A 347 22.64 4.03 -12.07
C THR A 347 22.62 5.13 -11.00
N LEU A 348 23.16 4.81 -9.83
CA LEU A 348 23.42 5.74 -8.73
C LEU A 348 24.93 5.81 -8.51
N LYS A 349 25.47 7.00 -8.50
CA LYS A 349 26.87 7.24 -8.12
C LYS A 349 27.06 6.98 -6.63
N LYS A 350 28.28 6.69 -6.19
CA LYS A 350 28.59 6.57 -4.77
C LYS A 350 28.09 7.81 -3.98
N GLY A 351 27.36 7.57 -2.90
CA GLY A 351 26.77 8.59 -2.04
C GLY A 351 25.36 9.02 -2.47
N GLU A 352 24.90 8.67 -3.67
CA GLU A 352 23.53 8.98 -4.09
C GLU A 352 22.51 8.06 -3.46
N THR A 353 21.28 8.56 -3.38
CA THR A 353 20.14 7.88 -2.79
C THR A 353 18.94 7.96 -3.72
N VAL A 354 18.22 6.86 -3.86
CA VAL A 354 16.90 6.83 -4.51
C VAL A 354 15.85 6.29 -3.54
N THR A 355 14.68 6.90 -3.54
CA THR A 355 13.56 6.49 -2.66
C THR A 355 12.36 6.05 -3.49
N PHE A 356 11.78 4.93 -3.09
CA PHE A 356 10.50 4.42 -3.59
C PHE A 356 9.51 4.27 -2.44
N ALA A 357 8.24 4.52 -2.72
CA ALA A 357 7.16 4.34 -1.77
C ALA A 357 5.97 3.63 -2.43
N TYR A 358 5.35 2.73 -1.70
CA TYR A 358 4.23 1.92 -2.17
C TYR A 358 3.20 1.77 -1.05
N ARG A 359 1.92 1.64 -1.42
CA ARG A 359 0.87 1.25 -0.48
C ARG A 359 0.26 -0.07 -0.89
N PHE A 360 0.14 -0.99 0.05
CA PHE A 360 -0.71 -2.17 -0.04
C PHE A 360 -2.00 -1.88 0.70
N PHE A 361 -3.12 -1.99 0.02
CA PHE A 361 -4.45 -1.88 0.60
C PHE A 361 -5.13 -3.24 0.55
N LEU A 362 -5.33 -3.81 1.71
CA LEU A 362 -5.99 -5.10 1.91
C LEU A 362 -7.47 -4.81 2.17
N HIS A 363 -8.31 -5.03 1.18
CA HIS A 363 -9.68 -4.51 1.19
C HIS A 363 -10.73 -5.62 1.19
N GLU A 364 -11.89 -5.22 1.65
CA GLU A 364 -13.14 -5.97 1.51
C GLU A 364 -13.74 -5.71 0.12
N ASN A 365 -14.54 -6.67 -0.36
CA ASN A 365 -15.26 -6.59 -1.63
C ASN A 365 -14.37 -6.57 -2.88
N SER A 366 -14.96 -6.32 -4.04
CA SER A 366 -14.27 -6.49 -5.33
C SER A 366 -13.35 -5.31 -5.71
N HIS A 367 -13.74 -4.08 -5.48
CA HIS A 367 -12.97 -2.83 -5.69
C HIS A 367 -13.87 -1.60 -5.47
#